data_6604521280ff3b9a15b0870b6696d959
#
_entry.id   6604521280ff3b9a15b0870b6696d959
#
_cell.length_a   1.000
_cell.length_b   1.000
_cell.length_c   1.000
_cell.angle_alpha   90.00
_cell.angle_beta   90.00
_cell.angle_gamma   90.00
#
_symmetry.space_group_name_H-M   'P 1'
#
loop_
_entity.id
_entity.type
_entity.pdbx_description
1 polymer ?
#
loop_
_entity_poly.entity_id
_entity_poly.type
_entity_poly.pdbx_seq_one_letter_code
_entity_poly.pdbx_strand_id
1 'polypeptide(L)'
;MRMTLITALVLQAIARGYRFGFQIVDVTGYPTGTVYPALRRLEHAGFVRSEWEHEGTATKEARPQRRYYELTPPGARALDGAREHIRTIGSLRPIVPKTAQ
;
A
#
# COMPACT_ATOMS: atom_id res chain seq x y z
N MET A 1 4.53 -0.34 15.63
CA MET A 1 5.02 0.34 14.43
C MET A 1 4.48 1.76 14.37
N ARG A 2 5.32 2.68 13.98
CA ARG A 2 4.89 4.06 13.84
C ARG A 2 4.23 4.25 12.47
N MET A 3 3.03 4.78 12.47
CA MET A 3 2.29 5.00 11.23
C MET A 3 2.66 6.36 10.66
N THR A 4 3.36 6.35 9.54
CA THR A 4 3.70 7.57 8.81
C THR A 4 2.68 7.78 7.71
N LEU A 5 2.67 8.97 7.11
CA LEU A 5 1.78 9.23 5.98
C LEU A 5 2.04 8.25 4.85
N ILE A 6 3.31 7.95 4.58
CA ILE A 6 3.66 7.03 3.51
C ILE A 6 3.09 5.64 3.76
N THR A 7 3.29 5.09 4.98
CA THR A 7 2.76 3.77 5.28
C THR A 7 1.23 3.77 5.29
N ALA A 8 0.63 4.87 5.72
CA ALA A 8 -0.82 4.98 5.72
C ALA A 8 -1.38 4.96 4.30
N LEU A 9 -0.72 5.66 3.37
CA LEU A 9 -1.18 5.68 2.00
C LEU A 9 -0.98 4.34 1.30
N VAL A 10 0.10 3.65 1.61
CA VAL A 10 0.32 2.30 1.08
C VAL A 10 -0.77 1.36 1.59
N LEU A 11 -1.07 1.43 2.89
CA LEU A 11 -2.12 0.61 3.48
C LEU A 11 -3.48 0.91 2.86
N GLN A 12 -3.77 2.18 2.62
CA GLN A 12 -5.02 2.59 1.98
C GLN A 12 -5.11 2.06 0.55
N ALA A 13 -4.00 2.06 -0.17
CA ALA A 13 -3.99 1.52 -1.53
C ALA A 13 -4.37 0.04 -1.53
N ILE A 14 -3.83 -0.72 -0.59
CA ILE A 14 -4.17 -2.14 -0.46
C ILE A 14 -5.65 -2.31 -0.15
N ALA A 15 -6.17 -1.48 0.75
CA ALA A 15 -7.59 -1.54 1.11
C ALA A 15 -8.51 -1.25 -0.06
N ARG A 16 -8.02 -0.46 -1.02
CA ARG A 16 -8.79 -0.13 -2.23
C ARG A 16 -8.64 -1.14 -3.34
N GLY A 17 -7.91 -2.23 -3.10
CA GLY A 17 -7.78 -3.30 -4.07
C GLY A 17 -6.50 -3.29 -4.89
N TYR A 18 -5.61 -2.36 -4.64
CA TYR A 18 -4.31 -2.35 -5.30
C TYR A 18 -3.38 -3.28 -4.53
N ARG A 19 -3.22 -4.49 -5.01
CA ARG A 19 -2.58 -5.55 -4.26
C ARG A 19 -1.13 -5.82 -4.63
N PHE A 20 -0.74 -5.48 -5.84
CA PHE A 20 0.63 -5.75 -6.28
C PHE A 20 1.50 -4.52 -6.06
N GLY A 21 2.76 -4.75 -5.75
CA GLY A 21 3.67 -3.64 -5.47
C GLY A 21 3.72 -2.61 -6.58
N PHE A 22 3.72 -3.07 -7.85
CA PHE A 22 3.80 -2.12 -8.96
C PHE A 22 2.53 -1.26 -9.07
N GLN A 23 1.36 -1.81 -8.69
CA GLN A 23 0.13 -1.02 -8.68
C GLN A 23 0.20 0.04 -7.58
N ILE A 24 0.75 -0.33 -6.43
CA ILE A 24 0.86 0.59 -5.31
C ILE A 24 1.83 1.72 -5.65
N VAL A 25 2.92 1.41 -6.34
CA VAL A 25 3.83 2.44 -6.84
C VAL A 25 3.08 3.42 -7.74
N ASP A 26 2.29 2.89 -8.67
CA ASP A 26 1.55 3.73 -9.60
C ASP A 26 0.55 4.63 -8.90
N VAL A 27 -0.27 4.06 -8.01
CA VAL A 27 -1.39 4.81 -7.44
C VAL A 27 -0.93 5.79 -6.35
N THR A 28 0.17 5.48 -5.65
CA THR A 28 0.67 6.39 -4.62
C THR A 28 1.63 7.42 -5.17
N GLY A 29 2.26 7.15 -6.30
CA GLY A 29 3.27 8.02 -6.87
C GLY A 29 4.62 7.93 -6.18
N TYR A 30 4.76 7.06 -5.17
CA TYR A 30 6.05 6.87 -4.51
C TYR A 30 6.89 5.87 -5.28
N PRO A 31 8.21 6.06 -5.28
CA PRO A 31 9.09 5.13 -5.99
C PRO A 31 9.21 3.79 -5.27
N THR A 32 9.72 2.79 -5.99
CA THR A 32 9.88 1.44 -5.46
C THR A 32 10.72 1.43 -4.18
N GLY A 33 11.76 2.26 -4.13
CA GLY A 33 12.61 2.34 -2.94
C GLY A 33 11.90 2.84 -1.70
N THR A 34 10.71 3.40 -1.86
CA THR A 34 9.88 3.85 -0.74
C THR A 34 8.77 2.85 -0.46
N VAL A 35 8.12 2.35 -1.52
CA VAL A 35 6.96 1.49 -1.38
C VAL A 35 7.33 0.12 -0.80
N TYR A 36 8.36 -0.52 -1.32
CA TYR A 36 8.68 -1.88 -0.86
C TYR A 36 9.18 -1.92 0.58
N PRO A 37 10.01 -0.98 1.05
CA PRO A 37 10.30 -0.95 2.48
C PRO A 37 9.08 -0.69 3.35
N ALA A 38 8.14 0.13 2.88
CA ALA A 38 6.91 0.38 3.62
C ALA A 38 6.08 -0.90 3.71
N LEU A 39 5.96 -1.65 2.62
CA LEU A 39 5.25 -2.92 2.62
C LEU A 39 5.89 -3.90 3.60
N ARG A 40 7.20 -3.94 3.64
CA ARG A 40 7.92 -4.82 4.55
C ARG A 40 7.63 -4.46 6.01
N ARG A 41 7.62 -3.18 6.32
CA ARG A 41 7.31 -2.72 7.68
C ARG A 41 5.87 -3.05 8.06
N LEU A 42 4.94 -2.88 7.14
CA LEU A 42 3.55 -3.19 7.39
C LEU A 42 3.33 -4.69 7.61
N GLU A 43 4.04 -5.50 6.87
CA GLU A 43 3.96 -6.95 7.03
C GLU A 43 4.54 -7.37 8.39
N HIS A 44 5.67 -6.81 8.77
CA HIS A 44 6.27 -7.08 10.07
C HIS A 44 5.35 -6.67 11.22
N ALA A 45 4.61 -5.60 11.04
CA ALA A 45 3.68 -5.13 12.05
C ALA A 45 2.40 -5.96 12.10
N GLY A 46 2.21 -6.86 11.14
CA GLY A 46 1.00 -7.67 11.09
C GLY A 46 -0.19 -6.97 10.48
N PHE A 47 0.02 -5.84 9.83
CA PHE A 47 -1.07 -5.07 9.23
C PHE A 47 -1.42 -5.54 7.82
N VAL A 48 -0.47 -6.19 7.15
CA VAL A 48 -0.71 -6.84 5.87
C VAL A 48 -0.03 -8.18 5.90
N ARG A 49 -0.51 -9.07 5.04
CA ARG A 49 0.17 -10.32 4.76
C ARG A 49 0.40 -10.40 3.27
N SER A 50 1.39 -11.18 2.87
CA SER A 50 1.71 -11.31 1.47
C SER A 50 1.75 -12.76 1.07
N GLU A 51 1.45 -13.00 -0.19
CA GLU A 51 1.52 -14.33 -0.78
C GLU A 51 2.04 -14.20 -2.19
N TRP A 52 2.70 -15.25 -2.63
CA TRP A 52 3.08 -15.34 -4.01
C TRP A 52 1.89 -15.78 -4.84
N GLU A 53 1.78 -15.19 -6.02
CA GLU A 53 0.81 -15.61 -6.99
C GLU A 53 0.99 -17.09 -7.30
N HIS A 54 -0.07 -17.76 -7.69
CA HIS A 54 0.01 -19.16 -8.09
C HIS A 54 0.96 -19.30 -9.28
N GLU A 55 1.85 -20.28 -9.18
CA GLU A 55 2.88 -20.46 -10.20
C GLU A 55 2.27 -20.71 -11.58
N GLY A 56 1.20 -21.48 -11.64
CA GLY A 56 0.53 -21.76 -12.90
C GLY A 56 0.02 -20.51 -13.59
N THR A 57 -0.48 -19.55 -12.80
CA THR A 57 -0.94 -18.29 -13.36
C THR A 57 0.20 -17.51 -13.99
N ALA A 58 1.33 -17.42 -13.30
CA ALA A 58 2.48 -16.70 -13.81
C ALA A 58 3.00 -17.34 -15.10
N THR A 59 3.05 -18.67 -15.13
CA THR A 59 3.49 -19.39 -16.32
C THR A 59 2.56 -19.13 -17.49
N LYS A 60 1.25 -19.17 -17.24
CA LYS A 60 0.26 -18.93 -18.29
C LYS A 60 0.38 -17.53 -18.85
N GLU A 61 0.70 -16.56 -17.99
CA GLU A 61 0.84 -15.18 -18.39
C GLU A 61 2.22 -14.87 -18.97
N ALA A 62 3.11 -15.84 -18.99
CA ALA A 62 4.47 -15.70 -19.52
C ALA A 62 5.25 -14.60 -18.80
N ARG A 63 5.18 -14.58 -17.49
CA ARG A 63 5.87 -13.60 -16.66
C ARG A 63 6.24 -14.20 -15.32
N PRO A 64 7.17 -13.58 -14.58
CA PRO A 64 7.51 -14.06 -13.24
C PRO A 64 6.32 -14.00 -12.30
N GLN A 65 6.33 -14.85 -11.28
CA GLN A 65 5.33 -14.77 -10.21
C GLN A 65 5.36 -13.41 -9.57
N ARG A 66 4.18 -12.93 -9.19
CA ARG A 66 4.02 -11.66 -8.50
C ARG A 66 3.66 -11.94 -7.05
N ARG A 67 4.15 -11.07 -6.16
CA ARG A 67 3.78 -11.11 -4.77
C ARG A 67 2.64 -10.12 -4.55
N TYR A 68 1.58 -10.57 -3.90
CA TYR A 68 0.46 -9.69 -3.62
C TYR A 68 0.22 -9.59 -2.13
N TYR A 69 -0.45 -8.52 -1.74
CA TYR A 69 -0.61 -8.11 -0.35
C TYR A 69 -2.09 -7.99 -0.02
N GLU A 70 -2.43 -8.36 1.21
CA GLU A 70 -3.79 -8.27 1.70
C GLU A 70 -3.80 -7.61 3.06
N LEU A 71 -4.86 -6.85 3.31
CA LEU A 71 -5.07 -6.22 4.60
C LEU A 71 -5.48 -7.30 5.61
N THR A 72 -4.91 -7.23 6.81
CA THR A 72 -5.33 -8.10 7.91
C THR A 72 -6.33 -7.35 8.78
N PRO A 73 -7.07 -8.04 9.67
CA PRO A 73 -7.94 -7.33 10.62
C PRO A 73 -7.21 -6.26 11.43
N PRO A 74 -6.02 -6.52 12.00
CA PRO A 74 -5.28 -5.44 12.64
C PRO A 74 -4.94 -4.31 11.69
N GLY A 75 -4.65 -4.63 10.42
CA GLY A 75 -4.38 -3.60 9.42
C GLY A 75 -5.58 -2.73 9.14
N ALA A 76 -6.76 -3.34 9.09
CA ALA A 76 -8.00 -2.59 8.87
C ALA A 76 -8.23 -1.59 10.01
N ARG A 77 -7.97 -2.02 11.25
CA ARG A 77 -8.11 -1.13 12.41
C ARG A 77 -7.08 -0.01 12.38
N ALA A 78 -5.86 -0.34 12.00
CA ALA A 78 -4.81 0.67 11.89
C ALA A 78 -5.14 1.69 10.81
N LEU A 79 -5.74 1.23 9.72
CA LEU A 79 -6.14 2.12 8.65
C LEU A 79 -7.24 3.08 9.07
N ASP A 80 -8.20 2.61 9.88
CA ASP A 80 -9.24 3.50 10.37
C ASP A 80 -8.65 4.68 11.15
N GLY A 81 -7.67 4.41 12.00
CA GLY A 81 -6.98 5.48 12.71
C GLY A 81 -6.15 6.35 11.77
N ALA A 82 -5.51 5.72 10.79
CA ALA A 82 -4.68 6.46 9.84
C ALA A 82 -5.49 7.34 8.92
N ARG A 83 -6.72 6.95 8.61
CA ARG A 83 -7.60 7.77 7.77
C ARG A 83 -7.85 9.13 8.38
N GLU A 84 -8.03 9.19 9.68
CA GLU A 84 -8.23 10.45 10.36
C GLU A 84 -6.98 11.32 10.22
N HIS A 85 -5.82 10.71 10.38
CA HIS A 85 -4.55 11.41 10.25
C HIS A 85 -4.36 11.95 8.82
N ILE A 86 -4.67 11.14 7.82
CA ILE A 86 -4.57 11.55 6.43
C ILE A 86 -5.49 12.73 6.16
N ARG A 87 -6.72 12.66 6.65
CA ARG A 87 -7.70 13.73 6.44
C ARG A 87 -7.25 15.03 7.08
N THR A 88 -6.69 14.93 8.28
CA THR A 88 -6.22 16.10 9.00
C THR A 88 -5.10 16.78 8.24
N ILE A 89 -4.13 16.02 7.75
CA ILE A 89 -3.03 16.57 6.97
C ILE A 89 -3.55 17.20 5.69
N GLY A 90 -4.49 16.52 5.03
CA GLY A 90 -5.07 17.04 3.81
C GLY A 90 -5.80 18.33 4.00
N SER A 91 -6.40 18.58 5.18
CA SER A 91 -7.12 19.81 5.43
C SER A 91 -6.21 20.93 5.91
N LEU A 92 -5.04 20.60 6.42
CA LEU A 92 -4.13 21.60 6.97
C LEU A 92 -3.26 22.27 5.91
N ARG A 93 -3.23 21.74 4.71
CA ARG A 93 -2.43 22.32 3.65
C ARG A 93 -3.08 22.01 2.32
N PRO A 94 -2.81 22.85 1.31
CA PRO A 94 -3.41 22.59 0.00
C PRO A 94 -3.00 21.23 -0.52
N ILE A 95 -3.93 20.56 -1.12
CA ILE A 95 -3.64 19.35 -1.86
C ILE A 95 -3.05 19.78 -3.17
N VAL A 96 -1.89 19.31 -3.45
CA VAL A 96 -1.27 19.60 -4.72
C VAL A 96 -1.48 18.36 -5.57
N PRO A 97 -2.43 18.44 -6.42
CA PRO A 97 -2.65 17.32 -7.29
C PRO A 97 -1.47 17.29 -8.18
N LYS A 98 -1.09 16.59 -8.40
CA LYS A 98 -0.15 16.65 -9.20
C LYS A 98 -0.50 16.86 -10.48
N THR A 99 -1.13 17.31 -10.43
CA THR A 99 -1.55 17.57 -11.17
C THR A 99 -2.07 18.40 -11.34
N ALA A 100 -2.09 18.82 -11.20
CA ALA A 100 -2.45 19.30 -11.06
C ALA A 100 -2.45 19.74 -11.57
N GLN A 101 -2.67 19.72 -11.74
CA GLN A 101 -2.77 19.79 -11.95
C GLN A 101 -2.85 19.88 -12.20
#